data_46cc6dc457eea1555977178e951b81ee
#
_entry.id   46cc6dc457eea1555977178e951b81ee
#
_cell.length_a   1.000
_cell.length_b   1.000
_cell.length_c   1.000
_cell.angle_alpha   90.00
_cell.angle_beta   90.00
_cell.angle_gamma   90.00
#
_symmetry.space_group_name_H-M   'P 1'
#
loop_
_entity.id
_entity.type
_entity.pdbx_description
1 polymer ?
#
loop_
_entity_poly.entity_id
_entity_poly.type
_entity_poly.pdbx_seq_one_letter_code
_entity_poly.pdbx_strand_id
1 'polypeptide(L)'
;MKKLNIKWMLSLIAAFTFASCETDVDHDIPAVDAPVLVSTTPESGAAKVKTGEITIEVKYDKNIFFATDNLSEIKFTGGELISADVLGASNILTVKVNVPGRETACSLSIPEGIVTGPNQMPAPAVSVQFSTVALDKALVAASSAKAVKLYNYLLDNFETKTLSAMMANVAWNTEMSEKVYGWTGKYPAINCFDYVHLPASVAGADWINYGDITPVKDWSDKGGIVAAMWHWNVPKKAVGEASSTQIWEGETVMPGDWSGNVQMTDDAAKAVFADAQVGQVIRVAVKDVAAGAQGSFKNSGWSEIASGTDYFDISGDYTLVITEDVLKSLQEGGLIIGGHDYTAVAVYLENNGTALDPNKDYAFYKADTEFDATNATVEGTWENKVFTEDLKNAAAYLKLLRDADIPVLWRPFHEAAGGWFWWGKDAASFKSLWIAMFNYFKTEGLDNLIWVWTTEGNDADWYPGDQYVDIVGRDVYNKETADCVSEYTSIAENYGNKIVSLSECGTVGLISEQWASGARWSWFMPWYDGTNEDGSPVVHADEAWWKDAMSQEFVVSREELPSME
;
A
#
# COMPACT_ATOMS: atom_id res chain seq x y z
N MET A 1 -47.05 -41.85 -58.99
CA MET A 1 -46.83 -42.24 -60.34
C MET A 1 -47.39 -41.16 -61.28
N LYS A 2 -46.53 -40.39 -61.91
CA LYS A 2 -46.71 -39.79 -63.25
C LYS A 2 -45.35 -39.17 -63.56
N LYS A 3 -44.66 -39.77 -64.52
CA LYS A 3 -43.42 -39.28 -65.14
C LYS A 3 -43.75 -38.02 -65.89
N LEU A 4 -43.07 -36.88 -65.53
CA LEU A 4 -43.13 -35.65 -66.34
C LEU A 4 -41.94 -35.64 -67.30
N ASN A 5 -42.22 -35.49 -68.53
CA ASN A 5 -41.29 -35.60 -69.65
C ASN A 5 -40.31 -34.42 -69.77
N ILE A 6 -39.05 -34.76 -69.74
CA ILE A 6 -37.86 -33.86 -69.89
C ILE A 6 -37.59 -33.52 -71.38
N LYS A 7 -38.55 -33.34 -72.17
CA LYS A 7 -38.32 -33.05 -73.63
C LYS A 7 -38.71 -31.67 -74.09
N TRP A 8 -39.14 -30.76 -73.22
CA TRP A 8 -39.57 -29.40 -73.66
C TRP A 8 -38.72 -28.26 -73.09
N MET A 9 -37.56 -28.58 -72.47
CA MET A 9 -36.68 -27.56 -71.87
C MET A 9 -35.37 -27.33 -72.66
N LEU A 10 -35.20 -27.95 -73.79
CA LEU A 10 -34.02 -27.83 -74.66
C LEU A 10 -34.21 -26.99 -75.92
N SER A 11 -35.35 -26.31 -76.05
CA SER A 11 -35.63 -25.52 -77.26
C SER A 11 -35.75 -24.01 -77.08
N LEU A 12 -35.37 -23.50 -75.85
CA LEU A 12 -35.35 -22.05 -75.52
C LEU A 12 -33.96 -21.49 -75.23
N ILE A 13 -32.89 -22.25 -75.47
CA ILE A 13 -31.48 -21.80 -75.20
C ILE A 13 -30.77 -21.43 -76.54
N ALA A 14 -31.42 -21.44 -77.69
CA ALA A 14 -30.75 -21.23 -78.95
C ALA A 14 -31.12 -19.90 -79.68
N ALA A 15 -31.62 -18.89 -78.93
CA ALA A 15 -31.99 -17.61 -79.52
C ALA A 15 -31.45 -16.35 -78.82
N PHE A 16 -30.41 -16.47 -77.99
CA PHE A 16 -29.66 -15.30 -77.46
C PHE A 16 -28.17 -15.47 -77.73
N THR A 17 -27.78 -15.57 -78.95
CA THR A 17 -26.40 -15.34 -79.35
C THR A 17 -26.41 -14.21 -80.40
N PHE A 18 -25.54 -13.23 -80.13
CA PHE A 18 -25.10 -12.13 -80.97
C PHE A 18 -26.02 -10.89 -81.04
N ALA A 19 -26.00 -10.12 -79.92
CA ALA A 19 -25.81 -8.70 -80.01
C ALA A 19 -24.62 -8.35 -79.09
N SER A 20 -23.43 -8.64 -79.58
CA SER A 20 -22.22 -8.00 -79.06
C SER A 20 -22.25 -6.58 -79.60
N CYS A 21 -22.81 -5.65 -78.83
CA CYS A 21 -22.35 -4.28 -78.90
C CYS A 21 -21.01 -4.25 -78.21
N GLU A 22 -19.92 -4.32 -78.91
CA GLU A 22 -18.67 -3.72 -78.56
C GLU A 22 -18.91 -2.22 -78.46
N THR A 23 -19.41 -1.76 -77.31
CA THR A 23 -19.06 -0.42 -76.86
C THR A 23 -17.73 -0.62 -76.17
N ASP A 24 -16.66 -0.16 -76.77
CA ASP A 24 -15.45 0.24 -76.07
C ASP A 24 -15.88 1.31 -75.07
N VAL A 25 -16.36 0.86 -73.90
CA VAL A 25 -16.44 1.71 -72.73
C VAL A 25 -15.02 1.71 -72.21
N ASP A 26 -14.29 2.69 -72.64
CA ASP A 26 -13.05 3.06 -71.95
C ASP A 26 -13.44 3.35 -70.51
N HIS A 27 -13.35 2.31 -69.64
CA HIS A 27 -13.50 2.51 -68.26
C HIS A 27 -12.18 3.15 -67.79
N ASP A 28 -12.16 4.48 -67.89
CA ASP A 28 -11.17 5.26 -67.14
C ASP A 28 -11.34 4.89 -65.70
N ILE A 29 -10.58 3.87 -65.27
CA ILE A 29 -10.46 3.56 -63.82
C ILE A 29 -9.84 4.80 -63.19
N PRO A 30 -10.57 5.51 -62.31
CA PRO A 30 -10.01 6.71 -61.71
C PRO A 30 -8.63 6.41 -61.12
N ALA A 31 -7.66 7.25 -61.42
CA ALA A 31 -6.34 7.14 -60.79
C ALA A 31 -6.53 7.21 -59.26
N VAL A 32 -6.12 6.16 -58.61
CA VAL A 32 -6.17 6.08 -57.14
C VAL A 32 -4.74 6.19 -56.62
N ASP A 33 -4.52 7.13 -55.71
CA ASP A 33 -3.21 7.30 -55.10
C ASP A 33 -2.84 6.10 -54.22
N ALA A 34 -1.55 5.81 -54.10
CA ALA A 34 -1.02 4.81 -53.22
C ALA A 34 -1.39 5.09 -51.73
N PRO A 35 -1.55 4.07 -50.89
CA PRO A 35 -1.73 4.27 -49.45
C PRO A 35 -0.56 5.04 -48.85
N VAL A 36 -0.86 5.94 -47.91
CA VAL A 36 0.13 6.70 -47.16
C VAL A 36 0.11 6.25 -45.72
N LEU A 37 1.30 6.02 -45.14
CA LEU A 37 1.44 5.71 -43.71
C LEU A 37 0.97 6.89 -42.86
N VAL A 38 0.05 6.65 -41.94
CA VAL A 38 -0.47 7.66 -40.99
C VAL A 38 0.23 7.54 -39.64
N SER A 39 0.28 6.35 -39.07
CA SER A 39 0.89 6.11 -37.74
C SER A 39 1.25 4.65 -37.55
N THR A 40 2.06 4.40 -36.52
CA THR A 40 2.33 3.06 -35.99
C THR A 40 2.08 3.04 -34.51
N THR A 41 1.64 1.91 -33.96
CA THR A 41 1.55 1.62 -32.52
C THR A 41 2.25 0.28 -32.27
N PRO A 42 3.36 0.21 -31.49
CA PRO A 42 4.07 1.36 -30.90
C PRO A 42 4.59 2.37 -31.93
N GLU A 43 4.71 3.63 -31.50
CA GLU A 43 5.40 4.63 -32.34
C GLU A 43 6.86 4.26 -32.54
N SER A 44 7.43 4.61 -33.69
CA SER A 44 8.86 4.36 -33.92
C SER A 44 9.70 5.21 -32.96
N GLY A 45 10.58 4.54 -32.19
CA GLY A 45 11.38 5.13 -31.11
C GLY A 45 10.79 4.94 -29.71
N ALA A 46 9.65 4.27 -29.56
CA ALA A 46 9.07 3.94 -28.26
C ALA A 46 10.04 3.11 -27.41
N ALA A 47 10.24 3.48 -26.14
CA ALA A 47 11.26 2.91 -25.25
C ALA A 47 10.71 2.18 -24.02
N LYS A 48 9.45 1.86 -23.94
CA LYS A 48 8.82 1.19 -22.78
C LYS A 48 7.72 0.25 -23.21
N VAL A 49 7.95 -0.50 -24.30
CA VAL A 49 6.96 -1.45 -24.78
C VAL A 49 6.98 -2.70 -23.89
N LYS A 50 5.82 -3.22 -23.55
CA LYS A 50 5.69 -4.44 -22.72
C LYS A 50 6.45 -5.61 -23.36
N THR A 51 6.91 -6.54 -22.54
CA THR A 51 7.47 -7.83 -22.98
C THR A 51 6.33 -8.82 -23.34
N GLY A 52 6.65 -9.92 -23.98
CA GLY A 52 5.71 -10.95 -24.37
C GLY A 52 5.09 -10.73 -25.75
N GLU A 53 3.82 -11.10 -25.92
CA GLU A 53 3.08 -10.89 -27.17
C GLU A 53 2.75 -9.40 -27.35
N ILE A 54 3.25 -8.81 -28.44
CA ILE A 54 3.06 -7.40 -28.80
C ILE A 54 2.30 -7.32 -30.10
N THR A 55 1.27 -6.50 -30.14
CA THR A 55 0.54 -6.14 -31.35
C THR A 55 1.10 -4.83 -31.89
N ILE A 56 1.64 -4.88 -33.11
CA ILE A 56 2.11 -3.70 -33.85
C ILE A 56 1.04 -3.35 -34.87
N GLU A 57 0.44 -2.16 -34.75
CA GLU A 57 -0.51 -1.64 -35.71
C GLU A 57 0.18 -0.66 -36.66
N VAL A 58 0.01 -0.88 -37.96
CA VAL A 58 0.47 0.03 -39.02
C VAL A 58 -0.73 0.59 -39.72
N LYS A 59 -1.04 1.87 -39.49
CA LYS A 59 -2.25 2.55 -39.98
C LYS A 59 -1.97 3.39 -41.23
N TYR A 60 -2.80 3.22 -42.24
CA TYR A 60 -2.76 3.96 -43.50
C TYR A 60 -3.96 4.92 -43.62
N ASP A 61 -3.90 5.81 -44.61
CA ASP A 61 -4.93 6.82 -44.88
C ASP A 61 -6.19 6.25 -45.60
N LYS A 62 -6.08 5.02 -46.13
CA LYS A 62 -7.17 4.32 -46.86
C LYS A 62 -7.08 2.81 -46.63
N ASN A 63 -8.13 2.09 -47.01
CA ASN A 63 -8.19 0.64 -46.87
C ASN A 63 -7.02 -0.02 -47.61
N ILE A 64 -6.49 -1.07 -47.01
CA ILE A 64 -5.35 -1.83 -47.49
C ILE A 64 -5.68 -3.32 -47.65
N PHE A 65 -4.83 -4.01 -48.38
CA PHE A 65 -4.87 -5.46 -48.60
C PHE A 65 -3.48 -6.03 -48.30
N PHE A 66 -3.47 -7.17 -47.63
CA PHE A 66 -2.28 -7.94 -47.32
C PHE A 66 -2.56 -9.41 -47.57
N ALA A 67 -1.73 -10.07 -48.35
CA ALA A 67 -1.81 -11.52 -48.56
C ALA A 67 -0.97 -12.22 -47.50
N THR A 68 -1.57 -13.17 -46.78
CA THR A 68 -0.88 -13.89 -45.68
C THR A 68 0.36 -14.65 -46.15
N ASP A 69 0.41 -15.05 -47.42
CA ASP A 69 1.60 -15.67 -48.03
C ASP A 69 2.82 -14.74 -48.06
N ASN A 70 2.59 -13.42 -47.93
CA ASN A 70 3.64 -12.42 -47.88
C ASN A 70 4.27 -12.26 -46.48
N LEU A 71 3.85 -13.04 -45.46
CA LEU A 71 4.37 -12.95 -44.11
C LEU A 71 5.91 -13.15 -44.08
N SER A 72 6.44 -14.03 -44.94
CA SER A 72 7.89 -14.30 -45.03
C SER A 72 8.74 -13.11 -45.49
N GLU A 73 8.10 -12.12 -46.16
CA GLU A 73 8.77 -10.90 -46.61
C GLU A 73 8.90 -9.85 -45.52
N ILE A 74 8.05 -9.92 -44.49
CA ILE A 74 8.17 -9.07 -43.30
C ILE A 74 9.35 -9.52 -42.49
N LYS A 75 10.24 -8.59 -42.09
CA LYS A 75 11.39 -8.87 -41.22
C LYS A 75 11.16 -8.29 -39.84
N PHE A 76 11.34 -9.11 -38.83
CA PHE A 76 11.33 -8.68 -37.43
C PHE A 76 12.62 -9.13 -36.76
N THR A 77 13.20 -8.24 -35.93
CA THR A 77 14.37 -8.51 -35.10
C THR A 77 14.08 -8.16 -33.66
N GLY A 78 14.71 -8.86 -32.71
CA GLY A 78 14.48 -8.68 -31.28
C GLY A 78 13.49 -9.68 -30.67
N GLY A 79 12.87 -10.52 -31.52
CA GLY A 79 11.89 -11.53 -31.09
C GLY A 79 11.40 -12.38 -32.24
N GLU A 80 10.27 -13.04 -32.04
CA GLU A 80 9.62 -13.91 -33.03
C GLU A 80 8.45 -13.18 -33.70
N LEU A 81 8.34 -13.26 -35.05
CA LEU A 81 7.19 -12.80 -35.80
C LEU A 81 6.14 -13.92 -35.80
N ILE A 82 4.96 -13.65 -35.24
CA ILE A 82 3.87 -14.63 -35.12
C ILE A 82 2.93 -14.58 -36.32
N SER A 83 2.40 -13.40 -36.64
CA SER A 83 1.41 -13.21 -37.73
C SER A 83 1.37 -11.78 -38.23
N ALA A 84 0.82 -11.60 -39.41
CA ALA A 84 0.37 -10.31 -39.94
C ALA A 84 -0.96 -10.49 -40.65
N ASP A 85 -1.90 -9.57 -40.45
CA ASP A 85 -3.22 -9.65 -41.02
C ASP A 85 -3.90 -8.27 -41.13
N VAL A 86 -4.87 -8.16 -42.06
CA VAL A 86 -5.78 -7.03 -42.21
C VAL A 86 -7.20 -7.52 -42.00
N LEU A 87 -7.83 -7.14 -40.90
CA LEU A 87 -9.15 -7.61 -40.52
C LEU A 87 -10.24 -6.90 -41.34
N GLY A 88 -10.83 -7.61 -42.31
CA GLY A 88 -11.93 -7.08 -43.16
C GLY A 88 -11.48 -5.94 -44.07
N ALA A 89 -12.38 -4.99 -44.33
CA ALA A 89 -12.07 -3.76 -45.06
C ALA A 89 -11.48 -2.70 -44.15
N SER A 90 -10.21 -2.86 -43.78
CA SER A 90 -9.51 -2.01 -42.78
C SER A 90 -8.37 -1.24 -43.44
N ASN A 91 -7.96 -0.17 -42.79
CA ASN A 91 -6.77 0.61 -43.12
C ASN A 91 -5.61 0.34 -42.15
N ILE A 92 -5.72 -0.73 -41.33
CA ILE A 92 -4.72 -1.14 -40.36
C ILE A 92 -4.19 -2.53 -40.70
N LEU A 93 -2.87 -2.64 -40.86
CA LEU A 93 -2.17 -3.91 -40.83
C LEU A 93 -1.80 -4.19 -39.36
N THR A 94 -2.24 -5.32 -38.83
CA THR A 94 -1.94 -5.81 -37.51
C THR A 94 -0.83 -6.87 -37.58
N VAL A 95 0.32 -6.61 -36.96
CA VAL A 95 1.45 -7.54 -36.90
C VAL A 95 1.63 -7.98 -35.45
N LYS A 96 1.61 -9.29 -35.20
CA LYS A 96 1.85 -9.87 -33.87
C LYS A 96 3.26 -10.42 -33.80
N VAL A 97 3.95 -10.06 -32.72
CA VAL A 97 5.32 -10.52 -32.42
C VAL A 97 5.40 -10.98 -30.97
N ASN A 98 6.34 -11.86 -30.65
CA ASN A 98 6.66 -12.23 -29.26
C ASN A 98 8.08 -11.76 -28.93
N VAL A 99 8.21 -10.92 -27.90
CA VAL A 99 9.48 -10.38 -27.41
C VAL A 99 9.58 -10.64 -25.90
N PRO A 100 10.08 -11.81 -25.48
CA PRO A 100 10.13 -12.17 -24.06
C PRO A 100 11.21 -11.39 -23.29
N GLY A 101 12.24 -10.86 -23.96
CA GLY A 101 13.37 -10.17 -23.34
C GLY A 101 13.06 -8.73 -22.98
N ARG A 102 13.53 -8.28 -21.81
CA ARG A 102 13.55 -6.87 -21.40
C ARG A 102 14.70 -6.13 -22.07
N GLU A 103 14.63 -4.80 -22.17
CA GLU A 103 15.65 -3.93 -22.80
C GLU A 103 16.03 -4.38 -24.24
N THR A 104 15.15 -5.11 -24.89
CA THR A 104 15.40 -5.68 -26.22
C THR A 104 15.09 -4.64 -27.28
N ALA A 105 16.09 -4.33 -28.09
CA ALA A 105 15.90 -3.49 -29.28
C ALA A 105 15.19 -4.29 -30.37
N CYS A 106 14.03 -3.80 -30.81
CA CYS A 106 13.19 -4.41 -31.81
C CYS A 106 13.12 -3.57 -33.08
N SER A 107 13.06 -4.23 -34.22
CA SER A 107 12.85 -3.57 -35.51
C SER A 107 11.93 -4.39 -36.40
N LEU A 108 10.82 -3.79 -36.84
CA LEU A 108 9.91 -4.30 -37.86
C LEU A 108 10.24 -3.62 -39.18
N SER A 109 10.36 -4.38 -40.27
CA SER A 109 10.54 -3.88 -41.63
C SER A 109 9.56 -4.56 -42.55
N ILE A 110 8.74 -3.76 -43.24
CA ILE A 110 7.78 -4.17 -44.23
C ILE A 110 8.21 -3.56 -45.58
N PRO A 111 8.60 -4.38 -46.59
CA PRO A 111 9.01 -3.88 -47.88
C PRO A 111 7.87 -3.14 -48.63
N GLU A 112 8.25 -2.27 -49.55
CA GLU A 112 7.30 -1.61 -50.46
C GLU A 112 6.50 -2.64 -51.28
N GLY A 113 5.19 -2.42 -51.40
CA GLY A 113 4.32 -3.24 -52.25
C GLY A 113 3.83 -4.55 -51.63
N ILE A 114 4.34 -4.97 -50.47
CA ILE A 114 3.82 -6.11 -49.71
C ILE A 114 2.38 -5.83 -49.21
N VAL A 115 2.14 -4.59 -48.83
CA VAL A 115 0.80 -4.05 -48.58
C VAL A 115 0.36 -3.24 -49.78
N THR A 116 -0.87 -3.42 -50.23
CA THR A 116 -1.42 -2.68 -51.35
C THR A 116 -2.73 -1.97 -50.97
N GLY A 117 -3.01 -0.90 -51.64
CA GLY A 117 -4.29 -0.19 -51.55
C GLY A 117 -5.26 -0.58 -52.66
N PRO A 118 -6.33 0.20 -52.87
CA PRO A 118 -7.25 0.04 -54.00
C PRO A 118 -6.49 0.03 -55.34
N ASN A 119 -6.98 -0.74 -56.29
CA ASN A 119 -6.34 -0.97 -57.59
C ASN A 119 -4.91 -1.53 -57.51
N GLN A 120 -4.57 -2.24 -56.43
CA GLN A 120 -3.26 -2.83 -56.19
C GLN A 120 -2.10 -1.80 -56.12
N MET A 121 -2.41 -0.54 -55.82
CA MET A 121 -1.39 0.50 -55.65
C MET A 121 -0.47 0.14 -54.47
N PRO A 122 0.87 0.08 -54.68
CA PRO A 122 1.80 -0.34 -53.64
C PRO A 122 1.86 0.68 -52.48
N ALA A 123 1.76 0.22 -51.26
CA ALA A 123 2.05 1.03 -50.11
C ALA A 123 3.59 1.18 -49.95
N PRO A 124 4.08 2.30 -49.39
CA PRO A 124 5.50 2.52 -49.18
C PRO A 124 6.06 1.52 -48.18
N ALA A 125 7.38 1.32 -48.20
CA ALA A 125 8.07 0.56 -47.18
C ALA A 125 7.88 1.20 -45.79
N VAL A 126 7.74 0.35 -44.76
CA VAL A 126 7.57 0.78 -43.36
C VAL A 126 8.69 0.22 -42.49
N SER A 127 9.24 1.05 -41.64
CA SER A 127 10.19 0.65 -40.61
C SER A 127 9.73 1.17 -39.24
N VAL A 128 9.58 0.28 -38.27
CA VAL A 128 9.20 0.62 -36.88
C VAL A 128 10.30 0.10 -35.96
N GLN A 129 10.87 0.97 -35.15
CA GLN A 129 11.86 0.62 -34.16
C GLN A 129 11.31 0.91 -32.76
N PHE A 130 11.51 0.00 -31.82
CA PHE A 130 11.14 0.22 -30.40
C PHE A 130 12.04 -0.62 -29.51
N SER A 131 11.98 -0.39 -28.21
CA SER A 131 12.60 -1.26 -27.22
C SER A 131 11.61 -1.67 -26.14
N THR A 132 11.79 -2.89 -25.62
CA THR A 132 10.99 -3.35 -24.50
C THR A 132 11.43 -2.66 -23.20
N VAL A 133 10.55 -2.68 -22.20
CA VAL A 133 10.75 -2.02 -20.90
C VAL A 133 11.98 -2.59 -20.17
N ALA A 134 12.72 -1.69 -19.50
CA ALA A 134 13.74 -2.03 -18.51
C ALA A 134 13.13 -2.12 -17.12
N LEU A 135 13.72 -2.91 -16.22
CA LEU A 135 13.40 -2.81 -14.80
C LEU A 135 14.02 -1.54 -14.21
N ASP A 136 13.27 -0.89 -13.31
CA ASP A 136 13.76 0.30 -12.64
C ASP A 136 14.91 0.00 -11.69
N LYS A 137 15.78 0.97 -11.51
CA LYS A 137 16.83 0.92 -10.48
C LYS A 137 16.22 1.19 -9.11
N ALA A 138 16.93 0.74 -8.06
CA ALA A 138 16.54 1.00 -6.69
C ALA A 138 16.38 2.50 -6.39
N LEU A 139 15.37 2.84 -5.59
CA LEU A 139 15.18 4.18 -5.03
C LEU A 139 16.07 4.42 -3.81
N VAL A 140 16.64 3.35 -3.22
CA VAL A 140 17.56 3.42 -2.09
C VAL A 140 18.80 4.24 -2.44
N ALA A 141 19.29 5.01 -1.49
CA ALA A 141 20.48 5.82 -1.69
C ALA A 141 21.74 4.94 -1.81
N ALA A 142 22.71 5.41 -2.59
CA ALA A 142 24.01 4.73 -2.72
C ALA A 142 24.79 4.62 -1.38
N SER A 143 24.40 5.41 -0.36
CA SER A 143 24.91 5.33 1.02
C SER A 143 24.59 3.99 1.68
N SER A 144 23.48 3.34 1.35
CA SER A 144 23.12 2.01 1.85
C SER A 144 23.58 0.93 0.85
N ALA A 145 24.87 0.58 0.91
CA ALA A 145 25.46 -0.37 -0.02
C ALA A 145 24.78 -1.75 0.03
N LYS A 146 24.41 -2.22 1.23
CA LYS A 146 23.73 -3.51 1.38
C LYS A 146 22.31 -3.49 0.80
N ALA A 147 21.57 -2.37 0.95
CA ALA A 147 20.24 -2.26 0.34
C ALA A 147 20.31 -2.22 -1.19
N VAL A 148 21.28 -1.50 -1.75
CA VAL A 148 21.55 -1.51 -3.19
C VAL A 148 21.92 -2.93 -3.66
N LYS A 149 22.78 -3.63 -2.92
CA LYS A 149 23.17 -5.00 -3.23
C LYS A 149 21.98 -5.97 -3.18
N LEU A 150 21.12 -5.83 -2.16
CA LEU A 150 19.90 -6.63 -2.05
C LEU A 150 18.96 -6.38 -3.23
N TYR A 151 18.71 -5.11 -3.56
CA TYR A 151 17.82 -4.80 -4.68
C TYR A 151 18.37 -5.32 -6.03
N ASN A 152 19.67 -5.15 -6.27
CA ASN A 152 20.29 -5.70 -7.47
C ASN A 152 20.22 -7.23 -7.51
N TYR A 153 20.38 -7.90 -6.37
CA TYR A 153 20.17 -9.35 -6.28
C TYR A 153 18.74 -9.76 -6.67
N LEU A 154 17.72 -9.00 -6.23
CA LEU A 154 16.33 -9.23 -6.63
C LEU A 154 16.14 -8.98 -8.14
N LEU A 155 16.75 -7.92 -8.70
CA LEU A 155 16.72 -7.65 -10.13
C LEU A 155 17.33 -8.79 -10.96
N ASP A 156 18.54 -9.24 -10.58
CA ASP A 156 19.30 -10.24 -11.32
C ASP A 156 18.61 -11.62 -11.31
N ASN A 157 17.79 -11.88 -10.29
CA ASN A 157 17.09 -13.15 -10.11
C ASN A 157 15.60 -13.08 -10.51
N PHE A 158 15.06 -11.91 -10.79
CA PHE A 158 13.65 -11.77 -11.17
C PHE A 158 13.32 -12.61 -12.41
N GLU A 159 12.19 -13.32 -12.39
CA GLU A 159 11.72 -14.26 -13.41
C GLU A 159 12.59 -15.53 -13.61
N THR A 160 13.73 -15.62 -12.94
CA THR A 160 14.60 -16.81 -13.00
C THR A 160 14.66 -17.58 -11.68
N LYS A 161 14.45 -16.90 -10.57
CA LYS A 161 14.35 -17.47 -9.22
C LYS A 161 13.20 -16.78 -8.45
N THR A 162 12.71 -17.44 -7.41
CA THR A 162 11.79 -16.87 -6.44
C THR A 162 12.33 -17.10 -5.03
N LEU A 163 12.23 -16.11 -4.17
CA LEU A 163 12.66 -16.24 -2.79
C LEU A 163 11.51 -16.75 -1.93
N SER A 164 11.79 -17.68 -1.06
CA SER A 164 10.83 -18.10 -0.02
C SER A 164 10.79 -17.05 1.09
N ALA A 165 9.60 -16.68 1.53
CA ALA A 165 9.40 -15.73 2.62
C ALA A 165 8.36 -16.24 3.61
N MET A 166 8.47 -15.82 4.88
CA MET A 166 7.52 -16.17 5.92
C MET A 166 7.18 -14.97 6.79
N MET A 167 5.90 -14.78 7.09
CA MET A 167 5.44 -13.78 8.04
C MET A 167 5.71 -14.23 9.48
N ALA A 168 6.23 -13.34 10.30
CA ALA A 168 6.45 -13.59 11.72
C ALA A 168 5.12 -13.87 12.43
N ASN A 169 5.12 -14.87 13.29
CA ASN A 169 4.05 -15.02 14.28
C ASN A 169 4.20 -13.93 15.35
N VAL A 170 3.06 -13.40 15.79
CA VAL A 170 3.06 -12.38 16.86
C VAL A 170 4.00 -11.18 16.57
N ALA A 171 4.13 -10.84 15.29
CA ALA A 171 4.78 -9.65 14.75
C ALA A 171 6.32 -9.55 14.88
N TRP A 172 6.97 -10.05 15.92
CA TRP A 172 8.39 -9.73 16.24
C TRP A 172 9.23 -10.96 16.62
N ASN A 173 9.11 -12.05 15.86
CA ASN A 173 9.87 -13.28 16.06
C ASN A 173 10.14 -14.04 14.75
N THR A 174 10.76 -15.21 14.84
CA THR A 174 11.07 -16.11 13.71
C THR A 174 10.43 -17.50 13.85
N GLU A 175 9.44 -17.66 14.74
CA GLU A 175 8.88 -18.98 15.09
C GLU A 175 8.28 -19.70 13.87
N MET A 176 7.63 -18.97 12.97
CA MET A 176 7.08 -19.56 11.75
C MET A 176 8.16 -20.00 10.78
N SER A 177 9.25 -19.24 10.68
CA SER A 177 10.42 -19.65 9.89
C SER A 177 11.10 -20.89 10.47
N GLU A 178 11.17 -21.03 11.81
CA GLU A 178 11.63 -22.23 12.49
C GLU A 178 10.71 -23.43 12.22
N LYS A 179 9.39 -23.20 12.17
CA LYS A 179 8.41 -24.24 11.83
C LYS A 179 8.61 -24.76 10.40
N VAL A 180 8.81 -23.84 9.43
CA VAL A 180 9.12 -24.20 8.04
C VAL A 180 10.42 -25.01 7.96
N TYR A 181 11.46 -24.59 8.69
CA TYR A 181 12.71 -25.34 8.78
C TYR A 181 12.48 -26.76 9.34
N GLY A 182 11.66 -26.90 10.37
CA GLY A 182 11.30 -28.18 10.95
C GLY A 182 10.66 -29.14 9.94
N TRP A 183 9.90 -28.62 8.98
CA TRP A 183 9.24 -29.40 7.94
C TRP A 183 10.15 -29.74 6.74
N THR A 184 10.99 -28.77 6.35
CA THR A 184 11.70 -28.83 5.05
C THR A 184 13.20 -29.01 5.17
N GLY A 185 13.79 -28.73 6.35
CA GLY A 185 15.22 -28.67 6.57
C GLY A 185 15.91 -27.43 5.97
N LYS A 186 15.12 -26.45 5.49
CA LYS A 186 15.60 -25.18 4.94
C LYS A 186 14.84 -24.01 5.56
N TYR A 187 15.53 -22.91 5.85
CA TYR A 187 14.86 -21.68 6.28
C TYR A 187 14.33 -20.89 5.07
N PRO A 188 13.18 -20.20 5.21
CA PRO A 188 12.80 -19.18 4.25
C PRO A 188 13.92 -18.15 4.06
N ALA A 189 14.08 -17.61 2.86
CA ALA A 189 15.09 -16.59 2.57
C ALA A 189 14.76 -15.25 3.26
N ILE A 190 13.47 -14.94 3.43
CA ILE A 190 12.97 -13.68 3.99
C ILE A 190 12.13 -14.00 5.22
N ASN A 191 12.33 -13.24 6.32
CA ASN A 191 11.37 -13.17 7.45
C ASN A 191 10.77 -11.77 7.48
N CYS A 192 9.45 -11.68 7.53
CA CYS A 192 8.74 -10.41 7.58
C CYS A 192 8.29 -10.13 9.02
N PHE A 193 8.59 -8.95 9.51
CA PHE A 193 8.23 -8.44 10.83
C PHE A 193 7.11 -7.40 10.70
N ASP A 194 6.37 -7.10 11.78
CA ASP A 194 5.27 -6.14 11.75
C ASP A 194 5.35 -5.15 12.93
N TYR A 195 5.16 -3.88 12.63
CA TYR A 195 5.07 -2.82 13.65
C TYR A 195 3.63 -2.61 14.19
N VAL A 196 2.78 -3.64 14.12
CA VAL A 196 1.36 -3.56 14.54
C VAL A 196 1.18 -3.11 16.00
N HIS A 197 2.12 -3.44 16.88
CA HIS A 197 2.08 -3.05 18.31
C HIS A 197 2.83 -1.75 18.61
N LEU A 198 3.03 -0.87 17.63
CA LEU A 198 3.78 0.38 17.82
C LEU A 198 3.28 1.20 19.03
N PRO A 199 1.95 1.42 19.24
CA PRO A 199 1.47 2.18 20.39
C PRO A 199 1.87 1.55 21.74
N ALA A 200 1.81 0.22 21.86
CA ALA A 200 2.18 -0.50 23.07
C ALA A 200 3.68 -0.44 23.33
N SER A 201 4.51 -0.58 22.30
CA SER A 201 5.97 -0.47 22.41
C SER A 201 6.41 0.93 22.84
N VAL A 202 5.84 1.98 22.26
CA VAL A 202 6.12 3.38 22.62
C VAL A 202 5.71 3.68 24.06
N ALA A 203 4.56 3.17 24.49
CA ALA A 203 4.07 3.36 25.86
C ALA A 203 4.88 2.55 26.91
N GLY A 204 5.76 1.65 26.47
CA GLY A 204 6.45 0.72 27.37
C GLY A 204 5.49 -0.23 28.10
N ALA A 205 4.33 -0.47 27.52
CA ALA A 205 3.20 -1.13 28.16
C ALA A 205 3.06 -2.54 27.63
N ASP A 206 4.13 -3.28 27.35
CA ASP A 206 3.88 -4.63 26.93
C ASP A 206 5.11 -5.53 26.71
N TRP A 207 4.79 -6.75 26.32
CA TRP A 207 5.60 -7.84 25.85
C TRP A 207 6.32 -7.55 24.51
N ILE A 208 5.91 -6.54 23.72
CA ILE A 208 6.59 -6.08 22.51
C ILE A 208 7.44 -4.85 22.79
N ASN A 209 8.73 -4.96 22.43
CA ASN A 209 9.68 -3.86 22.48
C ASN A 209 10.45 -3.77 21.15
N TYR A 210 10.02 -2.88 20.25
CA TYR A 210 10.70 -2.66 18.96
C TYR A 210 12.07 -1.98 19.12
N GLY A 211 12.41 -1.47 20.31
CA GLY A 211 13.75 -1.01 20.64
C GLY A 211 14.75 -2.15 20.79
N ASP A 212 14.28 -3.37 21.05
CA ASP A 212 15.09 -4.59 21.00
C ASP A 212 15.05 -5.19 19.58
N ILE A 213 16.07 -4.90 18.79
CA ILE A 213 16.18 -5.41 17.43
C ILE A 213 16.81 -6.80 17.35
N THR A 214 17.08 -7.46 18.47
CA THR A 214 17.74 -8.77 18.50
C THR A 214 17.09 -9.80 17.57
N PRO A 215 15.77 -9.98 17.53
CA PRO A 215 15.17 -10.98 16.62
C PRO A 215 15.44 -10.69 15.14
N VAL A 216 15.42 -9.41 14.75
CA VAL A 216 15.68 -8.96 13.37
C VAL A 216 17.16 -9.08 13.02
N LYS A 217 18.02 -8.63 13.95
CA LYS A 217 19.46 -8.68 13.77
C LYS A 217 19.98 -10.11 13.69
N ASP A 218 19.52 -10.99 14.56
CA ASP A 218 19.90 -12.41 14.55
C ASP A 218 19.52 -13.10 13.23
N TRP A 219 18.35 -12.73 12.66
CA TRP A 219 17.93 -13.21 11.36
C TRP A 219 18.87 -12.73 10.24
N SER A 220 19.17 -11.43 10.24
CA SER A 220 20.07 -10.81 9.27
C SER A 220 21.52 -11.34 9.38
N ASP A 221 22.06 -11.48 10.59
CA ASP A 221 23.40 -12.00 10.84
C ASP A 221 23.57 -13.45 10.37
N LYS A 222 22.48 -14.21 10.30
CA LYS A 222 22.44 -15.57 9.74
C LYS A 222 22.26 -15.58 8.21
N GLY A 223 22.33 -14.42 7.58
CA GLY A 223 22.23 -14.25 6.12
C GLY A 223 20.79 -14.14 5.60
N GLY A 224 19.79 -14.05 6.47
CA GLY A 224 18.40 -13.88 6.06
C GLY A 224 18.08 -12.44 5.65
N ILE A 225 17.19 -12.28 4.69
CA ILE A 225 16.64 -10.99 4.27
C ILE A 225 15.54 -10.57 5.24
N VAL A 226 15.54 -9.29 5.59
CA VAL A 226 14.54 -8.68 6.48
C VAL A 226 13.48 -7.98 5.63
N ALA A 227 12.23 -8.35 5.83
CA ALA A 227 11.06 -7.57 5.43
C ALA A 227 10.37 -7.00 6.66
N ALA A 228 9.72 -5.87 6.52
CA ALA A 228 8.89 -5.30 7.57
C ALA A 228 7.65 -4.64 6.97
N MET A 229 6.56 -4.77 7.71
CA MET A 229 5.29 -4.14 7.38
C MET A 229 4.73 -3.39 8.57
N TRP A 230 3.62 -2.71 8.38
CA TRP A 230 3.01 -1.96 9.46
C TRP A 230 1.48 -2.00 9.35
N HIS A 231 0.85 -2.85 10.16
CA HIS A 231 -0.56 -2.69 10.48
C HIS A 231 -0.70 -1.50 11.41
N TRP A 232 -0.86 -0.34 10.82
CA TRP A 232 -0.81 0.93 11.55
C TRP A 232 -2.06 1.16 12.39
N ASN A 233 -1.93 0.86 13.69
CA ASN A 233 -2.94 1.16 14.69
C ASN A 233 -2.95 2.65 15.01
N VAL A 234 -4.13 3.28 14.89
CA VAL A 234 -4.39 4.68 15.26
C VAL A 234 -5.43 4.73 16.38
N PRO A 235 -5.51 5.82 17.16
CA PRO A 235 -6.58 5.96 18.16
C PRO A 235 -7.97 5.78 17.57
N LYS A 236 -8.86 5.07 18.27
CA LYS A 236 -10.25 4.87 17.85
C LYS A 236 -11.05 6.16 17.79
N LYS A 237 -10.68 7.15 18.61
CA LYS A 237 -11.32 8.47 18.70
C LYS A 237 -10.29 9.56 18.90
N ALA A 238 -10.68 10.78 18.56
CA ALA A 238 -9.88 11.96 18.87
C ALA A 238 -9.58 12.01 20.37
N VAL A 239 -8.31 12.17 20.70
CA VAL A 239 -7.88 12.40 22.08
C VAL A 239 -8.01 13.89 22.36
N GLY A 240 -8.74 14.26 23.40
CA GLY A 240 -8.74 15.63 23.89
C GLY A 240 -7.33 16.05 24.24
N GLU A 241 -6.88 17.20 23.72
CA GLU A 241 -5.54 17.72 24.04
C GLU A 241 -5.42 17.98 25.54
N ALA A 242 -4.25 17.70 26.10
CA ALA A 242 -3.90 18.25 27.39
C ALA A 242 -3.96 19.78 27.30
N SER A 243 -4.79 20.38 28.08
CA SER A 243 -4.93 21.84 28.15
C SER A 243 -4.97 22.29 29.59
N SER A 244 -4.42 23.46 29.86
CA SER A 244 -4.47 24.12 31.17
C SER A 244 -4.93 25.54 30.94
N THR A 245 -6.15 25.83 31.36
CA THR A 245 -6.73 27.17 31.29
C THR A 245 -6.77 27.76 32.68
N GLN A 246 -6.10 28.88 32.88
CA GLN A 246 -6.19 29.60 34.16
C GLN A 246 -7.58 30.25 34.27
N ILE A 247 -8.32 29.83 35.28
CA ILE A 247 -9.71 30.26 35.49
C ILE A 247 -9.88 31.23 36.65
N TRP A 248 -8.87 31.34 37.51
CA TRP A 248 -8.78 32.36 38.55
C TRP A 248 -7.28 32.64 38.83
N GLU A 249 -7.00 33.91 39.13
CA GLU A 249 -5.69 34.39 39.55
C GLU A 249 -5.85 35.36 40.71
N GLY A 250 -5.00 35.24 41.69
CA GLY A 250 -5.01 36.11 42.87
C GLY A 250 -4.00 35.68 43.91
N GLU A 251 -4.13 36.25 45.09
CA GLU A 251 -3.34 35.86 46.27
C GLU A 251 -4.27 35.87 47.48
N THR A 252 -4.76 34.70 47.85
CA THR A 252 -5.68 34.55 48.99
C THR A 252 -5.03 33.69 50.06
N VAL A 253 -4.76 34.30 51.20
CA VAL A 253 -4.25 33.61 52.39
C VAL A 253 -5.36 32.77 53.02
N MET A 254 -5.09 31.52 53.32
CA MET A 254 -5.93 30.60 54.04
C MET A 254 -5.33 30.47 55.49
N PRO A 255 -5.77 31.31 56.41
CA PRO A 255 -5.18 31.29 57.75
C PRO A 255 -5.66 30.13 58.57
N GLY A 256 -4.95 29.83 59.68
CA GLY A 256 -5.27 28.73 60.57
C GLY A 256 -6.65 28.78 61.27
N ASP A 257 -7.35 29.91 61.16
CA ASP A 257 -8.73 30.08 61.69
C ASP A 257 -9.81 29.78 60.65
N TRP A 258 -9.44 29.29 59.43
CA TRP A 258 -10.34 28.89 58.35
C TRP A 258 -11.12 30.06 57.72
N SER A 259 -10.78 31.30 57.93
CA SER A 259 -11.51 32.47 57.43
C SER A 259 -11.24 32.77 55.98
N GLY A 260 -10.16 32.21 55.39
CA GLY A 260 -9.75 32.43 53.98
C GLY A 260 -10.53 31.52 53.02
N ASN A 261 -10.94 32.10 51.89
CA ASN A 261 -11.55 31.33 50.79
C ASN A 261 -11.46 32.06 49.44
N VAL A 262 -11.50 31.30 48.36
CA VAL A 262 -11.73 31.80 47.01
C VAL A 262 -13.11 31.40 46.59
N GLN A 263 -13.96 32.37 46.23
CA GLN A 263 -15.30 32.14 45.76
C GLN A 263 -15.42 32.41 44.27
N MET A 264 -15.72 31.37 43.52
CA MET A 264 -16.02 31.39 42.10
C MET A 264 -17.50 31.07 41.88
N THR A 265 -18.40 31.91 42.45
CA THR A 265 -19.84 31.62 42.54
C THR A 265 -20.71 32.66 41.83
N ASP A 266 -20.14 33.75 41.34
CA ASP A 266 -20.87 34.73 40.52
C ASP A 266 -21.09 34.23 39.08
N ASP A 267 -21.88 34.93 38.29
CA ASP A 267 -22.25 34.51 36.94
C ASP A 267 -21.03 34.46 36.00
N ALA A 268 -20.03 35.32 36.20
CA ALA A 268 -18.84 35.32 35.39
C ALA A 268 -17.97 34.10 35.70
N ALA A 269 -17.80 33.75 36.98
CA ALA A 269 -17.07 32.57 37.40
C ALA A 269 -17.78 31.26 37.00
N LYS A 270 -19.13 31.21 37.09
CA LYS A 270 -19.91 30.07 36.62
C LYS A 270 -19.80 29.86 35.10
N ALA A 271 -19.73 30.95 34.33
CA ALA A 271 -19.57 30.86 32.88
C ALA A 271 -18.30 30.10 32.47
N VAL A 272 -17.25 30.12 33.29
CA VAL A 272 -15.99 29.37 33.07
C VAL A 272 -16.21 27.85 33.05
N PHE A 273 -17.22 27.37 33.81
CA PHE A 273 -17.53 25.95 33.87
C PHE A 273 -18.57 25.51 32.83
N ALA A 274 -19.11 26.44 32.00
CA ALA A 274 -20.12 26.11 31.00
C ALA A 274 -19.66 25.06 29.99
N ASP A 275 -18.38 25.16 29.58
CA ASP A 275 -17.76 24.26 28.62
C ASP A 275 -16.90 23.15 29.27
N ALA A 276 -16.89 23.08 30.61
CA ALA A 276 -16.18 22.05 31.34
C ALA A 276 -16.79 20.66 31.07
N GLN A 277 -15.98 19.63 31.10
CA GLN A 277 -16.38 18.26 30.79
C GLN A 277 -15.98 17.30 31.91
N VAL A 278 -16.75 16.21 32.03
CA VAL A 278 -16.41 15.10 32.92
C VAL A 278 -15.02 14.53 32.56
N GLY A 279 -14.21 14.27 33.59
CA GLY A 279 -12.83 13.81 33.44
C GLY A 279 -11.78 14.91 33.46
N GLN A 280 -12.16 16.18 33.29
CA GLN A 280 -11.25 17.30 33.53
C GLN A 280 -10.94 17.45 35.03
N VAL A 281 -9.89 18.21 35.31
CA VAL A 281 -9.38 18.42 36.67
C VAL A 281 -9.31 19.91 36.96
N ILE A 282 -9.77 20.31 38.13
CA ILE A 282 -9.49 21.64 38.69
C ILE A 282 -8.25 21.50 39.54
N ARG A 283 -7.17 22.24 39.21
CA ARG A 283 -5.93 22.33 40.02
C ARG A 283 -5.85 23.68 40.69
N VAL A 284 -5.63 23.67 42.00
CA VAL A 284 -5.34 24.85 42.78
C VAL A 284 -3.83 24.96 43.00
N ALA A 285 -3.23 26.00 42.47
CA ALA A 285 -1.83 26.30 42.70
C ALA A 285 -1.68 27.08 44.01
N VAL A 286 -0.74 26.65 44.86
CA VAL A 286 -0.54 27.18 46.20
C VAL A 286 0.92 27.52 46.49
N LYS A 287 1.13 28.41 47.45
CA LYS A 287 2.43 28.71 48.05
C LYS A 287 2.31 28.75 49.58
N ASP A 288 3.45 28.83 50.26
CA ASP A 288 3.55 28.97 51.71
C ASP A 288 2.78 27.90 52.50
N VAL A 289 2.82 26.65 52.00
CA VAL A 289 2.11 25.51 52.58
C VAL A 289 2.81 25.06 53.86
N ALA A 290 2.15 25.25 55.03
CA ALA A 290 2.68 24.85 56.32
C ALA A 290 2.44 23.34 56.60
N ALA A 291 3.14 22.79 57.52
CA ALA A 291 2.89 21.41 57.95
C ALA A 291 1.50 21.27 58.58
N GLY A 292 0.72 20.31 58.10
CA GLY A 292 -0.66 20.08 58.51
C GLY A 292 -1.69 20.98 57.82
N ALA A 293 -1.31 21.71 56.75
CA ALA A 293 -2.23 22.47 55.94
C ALA A 293 -3.30 21.57 55.32
N GLN A 294 -4.53 22.08 55.24
CA GLN A 294 -5.65 21.35 54.67
C GLN A 294 -6.39 22.21 53.63
N GLY A 295 -6.82 21.55 52.52
CA GLY A 295 -7.64 22.10 51.48
C GLY A 295 -9.09 21.66 51.57
N SER A 296 -10.00 22.39 50.92
CA SER A 296 -11.36 21.96 50.73
C SER A 296 -11.95 22.49 49.44
N PHE A 297 -12.85 21.70 48.81
CA PHE A 297 -13.69 22.11 47.70
C PHE A 297 -15.15 22.05 48.09
N LYS A 298 -15.84 23.16 48.01
CA LYS A 298 -17.25 23.30 48.41
C LYS A 298 -18.12 23.83 47.30
N ASN A 299 -19.40 23.48 47.31
CA ASN A 299 -20.41 24.07 46.46
C ASN A 299 -20.82 25.46 46.98
N SER A 300 -21.68 26.17 46.25
CA SER A 300 -22.19 27.49 46.65
C SER A 300 -22.95 27.50 47.98
N GLY A 301 -23.41 26.36 48.44
CA GLY A 301 -24.06 26.17 49.77
C GLY A 301 -23.11 25.86 50.89
N TRP A 302 -21.79 25.93 50.68
CA TRP A 302 -20.71 25.63 51.65
C TRP A 302 -20.67 24.17 52.11
N SER A 303 -21.31 23.26 51.39
CA SER A 303 -21.16 21.81 51.58
C SER A 303 -20.04 21.27 50.69
N GLU A 304 -19.43 20.14 51.06
CA GLU A 304 -18.49 19.47 50.14
C GLU A 304 -19.10 19.27 48.76
N ILE A 305 -18.30 19.48 47.73
CA ILE A 305 -18.74 19.36 46.34
C ILE A 305 -18.78 17.91 45.88
N ALA A 306 -17.94 17.08 46.48
CA ALA A 306 -17.88 15.62 46.29
C ALA A 306 -17.47 14.98 47.61
N SER A 307 -17.76 13.69 47.80
CA SER A 307 -17.37 12.94 48.99
C SER A 307 -15.87 12.98 49.20
N GLY A 308 -15.41 13.41 50.39
CA GLY A 308 -14.02 13.50 50.76
C GLY A 308 -13.29 14.75 50.27
N THR A 309 -14.01 15.75 49.76
CA THR A 309 -13.40 17.01 49.30
C THR A 309 -13.48 18.11 50.34
N ASP A 310 -13.99 17.81 51.56
CA ASP A 310 -13.97 18.71 52.69
C ASP A 310 -12.83 18.35 53.64
N TYR A 311 -11.88 19.29 53.83
CA TYR A 311 -10.77 19.18 54.80
C TYR A 311 -9.80 17.99 54.57
N PHE A 312 -9.12 17.95 53.47
CA PHE A 312 -8.08 16.97 53.16
C PHE A 312 -6.66 17.59 53.30
N ASP A 313 -5.70 16.80 53.72
CA ASP A 313 -4.32 17.24 53.90
C ASP A 313 -3.67 17.60 52.56
N ILE A 314 -2.93 18.70 52.51
CA ILE A 314 -2.16 19.14 51.36
C ILE A 314 -0.69 19.39 51.69
N SER A 315 0.18 19.18 50.69
CA SER A 315 1.61 19.49 50.78
C SER A 315 2.13 20.32 49.62
N GLY A 316 1.24 20.75 48.74
CA GLY A 316 1.50 21.50 47.52
C GLY A 316 0.21 21.70 46.75
N ASP A 317 0.31 21.95 45.44
CA ASP A 317 -0.86 22.03 44.54
C ASP A 317 -1.78 20.82 44.72
N TYR A 318 -3.07 21.04 44.67
CA TYR A 318 -4.06 19.99 44.87
C TYR A 318 -5.20 20.06 43.84
N THR A 319 -5.91 18.96 43.67
CA THR A 319 -6.82 18.80 42.53
C THR A 319 -8.18 18.28 42.92
N LEU A 320 -9.20 18.63 42.10
CA LEU A 320 -10.55 18.08 42.09
C LEU A 320 -10.87 17.49 40.72
N VAL A 321 -11.21 16.21 40.66
CA VAL A 321 -11.67 15.56 39.43
C VAL A 321 -13.14 15.93 39.19
N ILE A 322 -13.45 16.35 37.98
CA ILE A 322 -14.82 16.68 37.56
C ILE A 322 -15.55 15.39 37.19
N THR A 323 -16.40 14.93 38.11
CA THR A 323 -17.39 13.87 37.86
C THR A 323 -18.71 14.49 37.35
N GLU A 324 -19.69 13.67 36.98
CA GLU A 324 -21.02 14.17 36.54
C GLU A 324 -21.67 15.05 37.61
N ASP A 325 -21.64 14.63 38.88
CA ASP A 325 -22.24 15.39 40.00
C ASP A 325 -21.44 16.68 40.28
N VAL A 326 -20.12 16.65 40.21
CA VAL A 326 -19.25 17.82 40.35
C VAL A 326 -19.52 18.81 39.21
N LEU A 327 -19.59 18.35 37.95
CA LEU A 327 -19.88 19.21 36.80
C LEU A 327 -21.20 19.93 36.95
N LYS A 328 -22.24 19.20 37.32
CA LYS A 328 -23.57 19.79 37.59
C LYS A 328 -23.51 20.86 38.68
N SER A 329 -22.83 20.57 39.80
CA SER A 329 -22.67 21.52 40.90
C SER A 329 -21.89 22.76 40.48
N LEU A 330 -20.84 22.63 39.71
CA LEU A 330 -20.02 23.74 39.17
C LEU A 330 -20.87 24.65 38.26
N GLN A 331 -21.64 24.07 37.34
CA GLN A 331 -22.46 24.80 36.39
C GLN A 331 -23.66 25.52 37.07
N GLU A 332 -24.26 24.91 38.09
CA GLU A 332 -25.37 25.49 38.82
C GLU A 332 -24.95 26.53 39.85
N GLY A 333 -23.86 26.25 40.60
CA GLY A 333 -23.51 27.04 41.78
C GLY A 333 -22.09 27.59 41.82
N GLY A 334 -21.19 27.13 40.93
CA GLY A 334 -19.77 27.48 40.97
C GLY A 334 -18.99 26.70 42.03
N LEU A 335 -17.83 27.24 42.41
CA LEU A 335 -16.86 26.58 43.30
C LEU A 335 -16.43 27.53 44.42
N ILE A 336 -16.32 26.99 45.62
CA ILE A 336 -15.65 27.62 46.75
C ILE A 336 -14.42 26.76 47.12
N ILE A 337 -13.26 27.40 47.17
CA ILE A 337 -12.01 26.81 47.60
C ILE A 337 -11.69 27.36 48.96
N GLY A 338 -11.52 26.51 49.94
CA GLY A 338 -11.21 26.87 51.32
C GLY A 338 -10.08 26.02 51.87
N GLY A 339 -9.76 26.25 53.11
CA GLY A 339 -8.71 25.51 53.81
C GLY A 339 -7.98 26.34 54.85
N HIS A 340 -6.84 25.88 55.31
CA HIS A 340 -5.99 26.61 56.26
C HIS A 340 -4.50 26.37 56.05
N ASP A 341 -3.68 27.31 56.51
CA ASP A 341 -2.23 27.27 56.57
C ASP A 341 -1.54 27.16 55.18
N TYR A 342 -2.11 27.84 54.17
CA TYR A 342 -1.49 28.01 52.86
C TYR A 342 -1.99 29.31 52.18
N THR A 343 -1.43 29.66 51.02
CA THR A 343 -1.89 30.75 50.18
C THR A 343 -2.23 30.23 48.81
N ALA A 344 -3.48 30.41 48.35
CA ALA A 344 -3.93 30.09 46.99
C ALA A 344 -3.49 31.21 46.01
N VAL A 345 -2.89 30.86 44.87
CA VAL A 345 -2.34 31.82 43.90
C VAL A 345 -2.97 31.74 42.53
N ALA A 346 -3.46 30.58 42.12
CA ALA A 346 -4.19 30.41 40.86
C ALA A 346 -5.07 29.15 40.90
N VAL A 347 -6.08 29.13 40.04
CA VAL A 347 -6.90 27.94 39.77
C VAL A 347 -6.90 27.68 38.27
N TYR A 348 -6.66 26.44 37.91
CA TYR A 348 -6.62 25.99 36.53
C TYR A 348 -7.71 24.94 36.28
N LEU A 349 -8.38 25.04 35.13
CA LEU A 349 -9.17 23.98 34.56
C LEU A 349 -8.26 23.23 33.58
N GLU A 350 -7.96 21.98 33.90
CA GLU A 350 -7.03 21.17 33.14
C GLU A 350 -7.73 19.97 32.52
N ASN A 351 -7.42 19.75 31.26
CA ASN A 351 -7.69 18.49 30.60
C ASN A 351 -6.34 17.75 30.54
N ASN A 352 -6.19 16.69 31.33
CA ASN A 352 -4.95 15.92 31.35
C ASN A 352 -4.81 15.01 30.11
N GLY A 353 -5.73 15.13 29.15
CA GLY A 353 -5.90 14.16 28.06
C GLY A 353 -6.40 12.81 28.61
N THR A 354 -7.17 12.10 27.86
CA THR A 354 -7.48 10.72 28.22
C THR A 354 -6.25 9.89 27.87
N ALA A 355 -5.56 9.34 28.87
CA ALA A 355 -4.50 8.37 28.62
C ALA A 355 -5.13 7.19 27.87
N LEU A 356 -4.72 6.97 26.63
CA LEU A 356 -5.19 5.84 25.85
C LEU A 356 -4.54 4.55 26.36
N ASP A 357 -5.33 3.50 26.51
CA ASP A 357 -4.81 2.14 26.69
C ASP A 357 -4.29 1.64 25.33
N PRO A 358 -2.98 1.43 25.17
CA PRO A 358 -2.39 1.07 23.89
C PRO A 358 -2.90 -0.28 23.35
N ASN A 359 -3.51 -1.10 24.21
CA ASN A 359 -4.04 -2.42 23.84
C ASN A 359 -5.54 -2.42 23.56
N LYS A 360 -6.28 -1.33 23.86
CA LYS A 360 -7.74 -1.29 23.73
C LYS A 360 -8.25 -0.14 22.85
N ASP A 361 -7.56 1.00 22.92
CA ASP A 361 -8.06 2.25 22.36
C ASP A 361 -7.52 2.56 20.96
N TYR A 362 -6.87 1.58 20.34
CA TYR A 362 -6.32 1.69 18.99
C TYR A 362 -6.94 0.66 18.05
N ALA A 363 -6.97 0.97 16.75
CA ALA A 363 -7.42 0.07 15.70
C ALA A 363 -6.75 0.42 14.37
N PHE A 364 -6.61 -0.58 13.48
CA PHE A 364 -6.18 -0.38 12.10
C PHE A 364 -7.34 -0.58 11.10
N TYR A 365 -8.43 -1.24 11.50
CA TYR A 365 -9.61 -1.34 10.65
C TYR A 365 -10.40 -0.03 10.64
N LYS A 366 -10.79 0.41 9.44
CA LYS A 366 -11.57 1.64 9.23
C LYS A 366 -12.91 1.63 9.98
N ALA A 367 -13.51 0.47 10.15
CA ALA A 367 -14.80 0.33 10.86
C ALA A 367 -14.67 0.56 12.37
N ASP A 368 -13.47 0.45 12.93
CA ASP A 368 -13.22 0.47 14.37
C ASP A 368 -12.61 1.80 14.85
N THR A 369 -12.39 2.77 13.95
CA THR A 369 -11.83 4.08 14.30
C THR A 369 -12.55 5.22 13.60
N GLU A 370 -12.59 6.38 14.26
CA GLU A 370 -13.04 7.65 13.69
C GLU A 370 -11.93 8.39 12.92
N PHE A 371 -10.72 7.82 12.85
CA PHE A 371 -9.57 8.41 12.18
C PHE A 371 -9.81 8.56 10.68
N ASP A 372 -9.82 9.81 10.20
CA ASP A 372 -10.03 10.11 8.79
C ASP A 372 -8.71 10.29 8.03
N ALA A 373 -8.40 9.36 7.12
CA ALA A 373 -7.20 9.39 6.30
C ALA A 373 -7.01 10.71 5.52
N THR A 374 -8.11 11.39 5.14
CA THR A 374 -8.06 12.67 4.43
C THR A 374 -7.41 13.77 5.27
N ASN A 375 -7.62 13.71 6.58
CA ASN A 375 -7.13 14.71 7.53
C ASN A 375 -5.70 14.45 7.98
N ALA A 376 -5.20 13.22 7.83
CA ALA A 376 -3.89 12.83 8.35
C ALA A 376 -2.72 13.66 7.80
N THR A 377 -2.86 14.22 6.59
CA THR A 377 -1.86 15.13 5.99
C THR A 377 -2.27 16.60 6.05
N VAL A 378 -3.35 16.95 6.77
CA VAL A 378 -3.85 18.33 6.92
C VAL A 378 -3.41 18.88 8.28
N GLU A 379 -2.53 19.87 8.27
CA GLU A 379 -1.98 20.50 9.47
C GLU A 379 -3.09 21.00 10.41
N GLY A 380 -2.93 20.75 11.71
CA GLY A 380 -3.83 21.21 12.77
C GLY A 380 -4.98 20.25 13.09
N THR A 381 -5.21 19.19 12.30
CA THR A 381 -6.18 18.14 12.64
C THR A 381 -5.61 17.20 13.70
N TRP A 382 -6.48 16.48 14.42
CA TRP A 382 -6.02 15.50 15.40
C TRP A 382 -5.37 14.29 14.69
N GLU A 383 -5.86 13.93 13.52
CA GLU A 383 -5.27 12.86 12.70
C GLU A 383 -3.86 13.23 12.24
N ASN A 384 -3.63 14.48 11.87
CA ASN A 384 -2.29 14.92 11.47
C ASN A 384 -1.28 14.87 12.62
N LYS A 385 -1.71 15.19 13.85
CA LYS A 385 -0.87 15.09 15.04
C LYS A 385 -0.47 13.63 15.30
N VAL A 386 -1.44 12.70 15.27
CA VAL A 386 -1.19 11.26 15.42
C VAL A 386 -0.27 10.77 14.29
N PHE A 387 -0.61 11.07 13.05
CA PHE A 387 0.17 10.65 11.88
C PHE A 387 1.64 11.10 11.98
N THR A 388 1.85 12.37 12.33
CA THR A 388 3.20 12.93 12.45
C THR A 388 4.00 12.31 13.60
N GLU A 389 3.36 12.07 14.74
CA GLU A 389 4.01 11.46 15.91
C GLU A 389 4.33 9.99 15.65
N ASP A 390 3.43 9.24 15.06
CA ASP A 390 3.64 7.84 14.72
C ASP A 390 4.75 7.68 13.67
N LEU A 391 4.83 8.58 12.67
CA LEU A 391 5.96 8.60 11.73
C LEU A 391 7.30 8.81 12.44
N LYS A 392 7.37 9.69 13.44
CA LYS A 392 8.59 9.89 14.24
C LYS A 392 8.97 8.62 15.01
N ASN A 393 7.96 7.99 15.64
CA ASN A 393 8.16 6.77 16.42
C ASN A 393 8.63 5.62 15.51
N ALA A 394 7.96 5.39 14.38
CA ALA A 394 8.36 4.39 13.40
C ALA A 394 9.77 4.65 12.85
N ALA A 395 10.07 5.91 12.50
CA ALA A 395 11.41 6.29 12.05
C ALA A 395 12.48 6.04 13.11
N ALA A 396 12.19 6.28 14.38
CA ALA A 396 13.14 6.01 15.47
C ALA A 396 13.50 4.51 15.54
N TYR A 397 12.53 3.61 15.41
CA TYR A 397 12.79 2.17 15.41
C TYR A 397 13.46 1.68 14.11
N LEU A 398 13.03 2.19 12.95
CA LEU A 398 13.66 1.85 11.67
C LEU A 398 15.12 2.32 11.59
N LYS A 399 15.47 3.44 12.26
CA LYS A 399 16.87 3.89 12.38
C LYS A 399 17.75 2.88 13.12
N LEU A 400 17.24 2.13 14.08
CA LEU A 400 17.99 1.07 14.73
C LEU A 400 18.42 0.00 13.73
N LEU A 401 17.56 -0.35 12.79
CA LEU A 401 17.88 -1.30 11.72
C LEU A 401 18.88 -0.70 10.73
N ARG A 402 18.70 0.57 10.33
CA ARG A 402 19.66 1.28 9.49
C ARG A 402 21.05 1.34 10.14
N ASP A 403 21.11 1.72 11.42
CA ASP A 403 22.37 1.87 12.16
C ASP A 403 23.06 0.51 12.40
N ALA A 404 22.31 -0.58 12.35
CA ALA A 404 22.81 -1.96 12.31
C ALA A 404 23.17 -2.43 10.87
N ASP A 405 23.08 -1.55 9.87
CA ASP A 405 23.35 -1.84 8.44
C ASP A 405 22.47 -2.98 7.88
N ILE A 406 21.19 -3.01 8.29
CA ILE A 406 20.20 -4.01 7.86
C ILE A 406 19.31 -3.39 6.78
N PRO A 407 19.35 -3.88 5.53
CA PRO A 407 18.39 -3.50 4.50
C PRO A 407 17.02 -4.10 4.79
N VAL A 408 15.96 -3.35 4.49
CA VAL A 408 14.58 -3.74 4.81
C VAL A 408 13.69 -3.65 3.56
N LEU A 409 13.02 -4.73 3.20
CA LEU A 409 11.88 -4.69 2.29
C LEU A 409 10.70 -4.11 3.07
N TRP A 410 10.42 -2.83 2.84
CA TRP A 410 9.43 -2.06 3.60
C TRP A 410 8.08 -2.04 2.90
N ARG A 411 7.06 -2.63 3.52
CA ARG A 411 5.70 -2.79 2.98
C ARG A 411 4.65 -2.10 3.86
N PRO A 412 4.58 -0.76 3.87
CA PRO A 412 3.55 -0.02 4.60
C PRO A 412 2.24 0.02 3.81
N PHE A 413 1.13 0.33 4.50
CA PHE A 413 -0.17 0.62 3.87
C PHE A 413 -0.65 -0.42 2.86
N HIS A 414 -0.38 -1.70 3.11
CA HIS A 414 -0.78 -2.78 2.21
C HIS A 414 -2.30 -2.83 2.02
N GLU A 415 -2.77 -3.44 0.93
CA GLU A 415 -4.18 -3.69 0.63
C GLU A 415 -5.10 -2.45 0.72
N ALA A 416 -4.57 -1.25 0.41
CA ALA A 416 -5.28 0.00 0.60
C ALA A 416 -6.59 0.06 -0.20
N ALA A 417 -6.59 -0.38 -1.46
CA ALA A 417 -7.75 -0.35 -2.33
C ALA A 417 -8.85 -1.36 -1.92
N GLY A 418 -8.54 -2.33 -1.05
CA GLY A 418 -9.50 -3.22 -0.42
C GLY A 418 -10.47 -2.48 0.51
N GLY A 419 -10.05 -1.35 1.06
CA GLY A 419 -10.93 -0.41 1.78
C GLY A 419 -11.31 -0.81 3.19
N TRP A 420 -10.73 -1.87 3.77
CA TRP A 420 -11.00 -2.30 5.15
C TRP A 420 -10.11 -1.63 6.20
N PHE A 421 -8.91 -1.18 5.82
CA PHE A 421 -8.02 -0.43 6.69
C PHE A 421 -8.31 1.07 6.67
N TRP A 422 -7.94 1.82 7.71
CA TRP A 422 -8.19 3.26 7.77
C TRP A 422 -7.50 4.04 6.63
N TRP A 423 -6.34 3.58 6.16
CA TRP A 423 -5.63 4.16 5.02
C TRP A 423 -6.25 3.83 3.66
N GLY A 424 -7.24 2.93 3.63
CA GLY A 424 -8.00 2.53 2.45
C GLY A 424 -9.26 3.36 2.20
N LYS A 425 -9.28 4.66 2.53
CA LYS A 425 -10.45 5.51 2.35
C LYS A 425 -10.72 5.81 0.87
N ASP A 426 -9.73 6.35 0.18
CA ASP A 426 -9.74 6.67 -1.25
C ASP A 426 -8.29 6.82 -1.80
N ALA A 427 -8.16 6.75 -3.12
CA ALA A 427 -6.86 6.79 -3.80
C ALA A 427 -6.08 8.10 -3.57
N ALA A 428 -6.75 9.24 -3.45
CA ALA A 428 -6.09 10.54 -3.28
C ALA A 428 -5.48 10.64 -1.88
N SER A 429 -6.26 10.31 -0.85
CA SER A 429 -5.80 10.26 0.55
C SER A 429 -4.65 9.27 0.71
N PHE A 430 -4.78 8.07 0.18
CA PHE A 430 -3.74 7.05 0.22
C PHE A 430 -2.42 7.54 -0.39
N LYS A 431 -2.45 8.12 -1.60
CA LYS A 431 -1.23 8.66 -2.22
C LYS A 431 -0.60 9.77 -1.40
N SER A 432 -1.41 10.61 -0.77
CA SER A 432 -0.91 11.67 0.12
C SER A 432 -0.18 11.07 1.33
N LEU A 433 -0.76 10.04 1.97
CA LEU A 433 -0.14 9.32 3.09
C LEU A 433 1.19 8.67 2.68
N TRP A 434 1.20 7.95 1.56
CA TRP A 434 2.39 7.27 1.04
C TRP A 434 3.54 8.25 0.77
N ILE A 435 3.24 9.32 0.03
CA ILE A 435 4.23 10.33 -0.34
C ILE A 435 4.75 11.08 0.90
N ALA A 436 3.88 11.37 1.87
CA ALA A 436 4.26 12.01 3.12
C ALA A 436 5.22 11.12 3.93
N MET A 437 4.90 9.82 4.11
CA MET A 437 5.77 8.86 4.78
C MET A 437 7.12 8.72 4.05
N PHE A 438 7.10 8.51 2.74
CA PHE A 438 8.31 8.36 1.93
C PHE A 438 9.26 9.55 2.10
N ASN A 439 8.73 10.77 1.94
CA ASN A 439 9.52 12.00 2.05
C ASN A 439 10.04 12.22 3.48
N TYR A 440 9.21 11.93 4.48
CA TYR A 440 9.61 12.05 5.89
C TYR A 440 10.75 11.07 6.21
N PHE A 441 10.61 9.79 5.87
CA PHE A 441 11.64 8.78 6.11
C PHE A 441 12.94 9.08 5.36
N LYS A 442 12.84 9.61 4.14
CA LYS A 442 14.00 10.06 3.39
C LYS A 442 14.72 11.23 4.10
N THR A 443 13.96 12.20 4.65
CA THR A 443 14.51 13.32 5.42
C THR A 443 15.20 12.83 6.70
N GLU A 444 14.66 11.78 7.32
CA GLU A 444 15.23 11.13 8.50
C GLU A 444 16.46 10.24 8.20
N GLY A 445 16.85 10.14 6.92
CA GLY A 445 18.00 9.36 6.48
C GLY A 445 17.78 7.85 6.53
N LEU A 446 16.53 7.39 6.37
CA LEU A 446 16.19 5.98 6.24
C LEU A 446 16.44 5.55 4.78
N ASP A 447 17.71 5.37 4.44
CA ASP A 447 18.19 5.05 3.09
C ASP A 447 18.38 3.55 2.85
N ASN A 448 18.02 2.72 3.84
CA ASN A 448 18.07 1.27 3.81
C ASN A 448 16.73 0.59 3.46
N LEU A 449 15.68 1.36 3.16
CA LEU A 449 14.34 0.86 2.87
C LEU A 449 14.13 0.65 1.37
N ILE A 450 13.71 -0.56 0.98
CA ILE A 450 13.24 -0.92 -0.36
C ILE A 450 11.71 -0.93 -0.30
N TRP A 451 11.06 -0.06 -1.05
CA TRP A 451 9.63 0.24 -0.92
C TRP A 451 8.76 -0.71 -1.72
N VAL A 452 7.89 -1.45 -1.04
CA VAL A 452 6.96 -2.41 -1.62
C VAL A 452 5.53 -1.88 -1.51
N TRP A 453 4.92 -1.56 -2.65
CA TRP A 453 3.52 -1.18 -2.75
C TRP A 453 2.67 -2.39 -3.12
N THR A 454 1.54 -2.59 -2.43
CA THR A 454 0.63 -3.72 -2.67
C THR A 454 -0.57 -3.27 -3.50
N THR A 455 -0.78 -3.91 -4.67
CA THR A 455 -1.93 -3.70 -5.55
C THR A 455 -3.05 -4.69 -5.26
N GLU A 456 -4.31 -4.24 -5.44
CA GLU A 456 -5.51 -5.07 -5.45
C GLU A 456 -5.95 -5.50 -6.87
N GLY A 457 -5.15 -5.17 -7.89
CA GLY A 457 -5.33 -5.60 -9.28
C GLY A 457 -6.07 -4.59 -10.17
N ASN A 458 -7.09 -3.89 -9.70
CA ASN A 458 -7.85 -2.88 -10.46
C ASN A 458 -7.79 -1.50 -9.79
N ASP A 459 -6.61 -1.12 -9.36
CA ASP A 459 -6.37 0.02 -8.49
C ASP A 459 -5.24 0.94 -8.99
N ALA A 460 -5.06 1.06 -10.29
CA ALA A 460 -4.03 1.90 -10.91
C ALA A 460 -4.08 3.36 -10.40
N ASP A 461 -5.26 3.86 -10.03
CA ASP A 461 -5.41 5.19 -9.44
C ASP A 461 -4.78 5.33 -8.05
N TRP A 462 -4.51 4.21 -7.37
CA TRP A 462 -3.87 4.17 -6.06
C TRP A 462 -2.35 4.15 -6.13
N TYR A 463 -1.80 3.87 -7.30
CA TYR A 463 -0.35 3.81 -7.48
C TYR A 463 0.32 5.16 -7.18
N PRO A 464 1.27 5.21 -6.21
CA PRO A 464 1.91 6.47 -5.82
C PRO A 464 2.84 7.06 -6.88
N GLY A 465 3.31 6.23 -7.81
CA GLY A 465 4.23 6.57 -8.88
C GLY A 465 5.60 5.90 -8.76
N ASP A 466 6.27 5.73 -9.90
CA ASP A 466 7.55 5.00 -10.01
C ASP A 466 8.63 5.54 -9.08
N GLN A 467 8.63 6.84 -8.79
CA GLN A 467 9.61 7.50 -7.93
C GLN A 467 9.41 7.24 -6.44
N TYR A 468 8.36 6.52 -6.05
CA TYR A 468 8.02 6.22 -4.65
C TYR A 468 7.88 4.72 -4.38
N VAL A 469 8.07 3.88 -5.40
CA VAL A 469 7.88 2.43 -5.32
C VAL A 469 9.04 1.72 -5.99
N ASP A 470 9.67 0.79 -5.29
CA ASP A 470 10.68 -0.10 -5.85
C ASP A 470 10.05 -1.38 -6.43
N ILE A 471 9.14 -1.99 -5.70
CA ILE A 471 8.58 -3.31 -5.97
C ILE A 471 7.05 -3.25 -5.86
N VAL A 472 6.36 -3.94 -6.76
CA VAL A 472 4.91 -4.11 -6.70
C VAL A 472 4.59 -5.48 -6.10
N GLY A 473 3.86 -5.48 -5.00
CA GLY A 473 3.38 -6.67 -4.33
C GLY A 473 1.92 -6.96 -4.65
N ARG A 474 1.51 -8.21 -4.46
CA ARG A 474 0.11 -8.65 -4.50
C ARG A 474 -0.16 -9.59 -3.33
N ASP A 475 -1.27 -9.39 -2.66
CA ASP A 475 -1.75 -10.26 -1.59
C ASP A 475 -2.87 -11.13 -2.14
N VAL A 476 -2.73 -12.45 -2.03
CA VAL A 476 -3.63 -13.43 -2.67
C VAL A 476 -4.07 -14.50 -1.68
N TYR A 477 -5.39 -14.63 -1.50
CA TYR A 477 -5.98 -15.61 -0.59
C TYR A 477 -7.03 -16.46 -1.30
N ASN A 478 -7.07 -17.76 -0.95
CA ASN A 478 -8.08 -18.71 -1.42
C ASN A 478 -8.21 -18.75 -2.95
N LYS A 479 -7.08 -18.80 -3.65
CA LYS A 479 -6.99 -18.82 -5.12
C LYS A 479 -6.28 -20.07 -5.62
N GLU A 480 -6.85 -20.67 -6.65
CA GLU A 480 -6.21 -21.76 -7.39
C GLU A 480 -5.05 -21.24 -8.27
N THR A 481 -4.20 -22.17 -8.72
CA THR A 481 -3.04 -21.86 -9.57
C THR A 481 -3.36 -20.94 -10.74
N ALA A 482 -4.45 -21.20 -11.48
CA ALA A 482 -4.84 -20.41 -12.65
C ALA A 482 -5.15 -18.95 -12.31
N ASP A 483 -5.81 -18.72 -11.17
CA ASP A 483 -6.13 -17.37 -10.70
C ASP A 483 -4.85 -16.63 -10.27
N CYS A 484 -3.94 -17.30 -9.56
CA CYS A 484 -2.65 -16.74 -9.18
C CYS A 484 -1.82 -16.32 -10.41
N VAL A 485 -1.83 -17.14 -11.46
CA VAL A 485 -1.16 -16.83 -12.73
C VAL A 485 -1.81 -15.63 -13.43
N SER A 486 -3.13 -15.53 -13.40
CA SER A 486 -3.86 -14.38 -13.95
C SER A 486 -3.52 -13.09 -13.21
N GLU A 487 -3.47 -13.12 -11.86
CA GLU A 487 -3.06 -11.98 -11.03
C GLU A 487 -1.63 -11.54 -11.39
N TYR A 488 -0.67 -12.47 -11.41
CA TYR A 488 0.71 -12.17 -11.80
C TYR A 488 0.78 -11.51 -13.18
N THR A 489 0.13 -12.11 -14.17
CA THR A 489 0.18 -11.63 -15.56
C THR A 489 -0.35 -10.21 -15.67
N SER A 490 -1.50 -9.94 -15.05
CA SER A 490 -2.10 -8.61 -15.03
C SER A 490 -1.17 -7.55 -14.41
N ILE A 491 -0.50 -7.88 -13.29
CA ILE A 491 0.40 -6.95 -12.62
C ILE A 491 1.68 -6.75 -13.44
N ALA A 492 2.28 -7.81 -13.93
CA ALA A 492 3.48 -7.74 -14.77
C ALA A 492 3.22 -6.96 -16.07
N GLU A 493 2.00 -7.01 -16.59
CA GLU A 493 1.59 -6.20 -17.72
C GLU A 493 1.40 -4.71 -17.38
N ASN A 494 0.84 -4.39 -16.23
CA ASN A 494 0.56 -3.01 -15.83
C ASN A 494 1.79 -2.29 -15.29
N TYR A 495 2.69 -3.02 -14.61
CA TYR A 495 3.89 -2.50 -13.95
C TYR A 495 5.16 -3.19 -14.48
N GLY A 496 5.27 -3.34 -15.80
CA GLY A 496 6.35 -4.10 -16.45
C GLY A 496 7.77 -3.61 -16.16
N ASN A 497 7.93 -2.39 -15.65
CA ASN A 497 9.21 -1.83 -15.20
C ASN A 497 9.54 -2.14 -13.72
N LYS A 498 8.69 -2.89 -13.01
CA LYS A 498 8.88 -3.21 -11.59
C LYS A 498 9.11 -4.71 -11.38
N ILE A 499 9.82 -5.03 -10.32
CA ILE A 499 9.82 -6.37 -9.73
C ILE A 499 8.41 -6.64 -9.19
N VAL A 500 7.90 -7.85 -9.42
CA VAL A 500 6.56 -8.26 -8.96
C VAL A 500 6.70 -9.40 -7.95
N SER A 501 5.99 -9.31 -6.84
CA SER A 501 6.03 -10.31 -5.76
C SER A 501 4.65 -10.74 -5.29
N LEU A 502 4.56 -11.99 -4.82
CA LEU A 502 3.45 -12.47 -4.02
C LEU A 502 3.76 -12.09 -2.57
N SER A 503 3.46 -10.80 -2.26
CA SER A 503 3.90 -10.15 -1.03
C SER A 503 3.21 -10.70 0.22
N GLU A 504 2.03 -11.33 0.03
CA GLU A 504 1.31 -12.05 1.08
C GLU A 504 0.39 -13.10 0.45
N CYS A 505 0.24 -14.27 1.07
CA CYS A 505 -0.69 -15.26 0.57
C CYS A 505 -1.19 -16.22 1.64
N GLY A 506 -2.33 -16.87 1.33
CA GLY A 506 -2.87 -17.95 2.14
C GLY A 506 -3.81 -18.83 1.33
N THR A 507 -3.67 -20.16 1.48
CA THR A 507 -4.49 -21.15 0.77
C THR A 507 -4.46 -20.92 -0.75
N VAL A 508 -3.27 -20.86 -1.32
CA VAL A 508 -3.07 -20.68 -2.77
C VAL A 508 -2.52 -21.95 -3.43
N GLY A 509 -2.68 -22.04 -4.76
CA GLY A 509 -2.10 -23.13 -5.55
C GLY A 509 -0.58 -23.30 -5.32
N LEU A 510 -0.04 -24.48 -5.62
CA LEU A 510 1.37 -24.79 -5.40
C LEU A 510 2.30 -23.82 -6.16
N ILE A 511 3.39 -23.41 -5.52
CA ILE A 511 4.38 -22.53 -6.15
C ILE A 511 5.02 -23.20 -7.37
N SER A 512 5.24 -24.49 -7.34
CA SER A 512 5.74 -25.26 -8.49
C SER A 512 4.82 -25.17 -9.72
N GLU A 513 3.50 -25.25 -9.51
CA GLU A 513 2.50 -25.15 -10.58
C GLU A 513 2.34 -23.73 -11.08
N GLN A 514 2.31 -22.73 -10.19
CA GLN A 514 2.28 -21.31 -10.54
C GLN A 514 3.49 -20.95 -11.40
N TRP A 515 4.68 -21.39 -11.00
CA TRP A 515 5.93 -21.17 -11.73
C TRP A 515 5.91 -21.82 -13.10
N ALA A 516 5.51 -23.08 -13.19
CA ALA A 516 5.41 -23.82 -14.44
C ALA A 516 4.40 -23.16 -15.42
N SER A 517 3.39 -22.48 -14.87
CA SER A 517 2.35 -21.79 -15.64
C SER A 517 2.68 -20.31 -15.92
N GLY A 518 3.86 -19.83 -15.52
CA GLY A 518 4.38 -18.52 -15.91
C GLY A 518 4.29 -17.43 -14.84
N ALA A 519 3.74 -17.68 -13.64
CA ALA A 519 3.79 -16.72 -12.55
C ALA A 519 5.19 -16.71 -11.90
N ARG A 520 5.99 -15.72 -12.29
CA ARG A 520 7.41 -15.56 -11.93
C ARG A 520 7.58 -14.56 -10.78
N TRP A 521 6.89 -14.79 -9.67
CA TRP A 521 7.00 -13.97 -8.48
C TRP A 521 8.45 -13.86 -7.98
N SER A 522 8.91 -12.65 -7.63
CA SER A 522 10.25 -12.46 -7.04
C SER A 522 10.40 -13.14 -5.69
N TRP A 523 9.34 -13.12 -4.89
CA TRP A 523 9.19 -13.96 -3.69
C TRP A 523 7.72 -14.30 -3.47
N PHE A 524 7.47 -15.27 -2.59
CA PHE A 524 6.14 -15.63 -2.07
C PHE A 524 6.20 -15.68 -0.55
N MET A 525 5.17 -15.15 0.12
CA MET A 525 5.11 -15.05 1.58
C MET A 525 3.75 -15.52 2.13
N PRO A 526 3.63 -16.76 2.57
CA PRO A 526 2.46 -17.17 3.34
C PRO A 526 2.32 -16.36 4.63
N TRP A 527 1.06 -15.99 4.95
CA TRP A 527 0.74 -15.43 6.24
C TRP A 527 0.93 -16.49 7.34
N TYR A 528 1.20 -16.05 8.56
CA TYR A 528 1.38 -16.99 9.67
C TYR A 528 0.08 -17.73 10.02
N ASP A 529 0.21 -18.94 10.52
CA ASP A 529 -0.91 -19.74 10.99
C ASP A 529 -1.48 -19.16 12.28
N GLY A 530 -2.79 -19.30 12.45
CA GLY A 530 -3.51 -18.76 13.59
C GLY A 530 -4.61 -19.70 14.09
N THR A 531 -5.52 -19.13 14.84
CA THR A 531 -6.70 -19.83 15.38
C THR A 531 -7.90 -18.91 15.27
N ASN A 532 -8.98 -19.41 14.71
CA ASN A 532 -10.26 -18.71 14.66
C ASN A 532 -10.86 -18.53 16.05
N GLU A 533 -11.87 -17.65 16.19
CA GLU A 533 -12.59 -17.42 17.43
C GLU A 533 -13.23 -18.70 18.01
N ASP A 534 -13.62 -19.66 17.17
CA ASP A 534 -14.18 -20.95 17.56
C ASP A 534 -13.12 -22.00 17.96
N GLY A 535 -11.83 -21.64 17.96
CA GLY A 535 -10.71 -22.50 18.27
C GLY A 535 -10.23 -23.39 17.13
N SER A 536 -10.82 -23.28 15.92
CA SER A 536 -10.34 -24.03 14.75
C SER A 536 -9.04 -23.42 14.21
N PRO A 537 -8.07 -24.26 13.76
CA PRO A 537 -6.82 -23.76 13.22
C PRO A 537 -7.03 -23.05 11.88
N VAL A 538 -6.33 -21.94 11.69
CA VAL A 538 -6.16 -21.27 10.38
C VAL A 538 -4.78 -21.65 9.87
N VAL A 539 -4.72 -22.34 8.73
CA VAL A 539 -3.47 -22.77 8.10
C VAL A 539 -3.42 -22.16 6.71
N HIS A 540 -2.47 -21.27 6.48
CA HIS A 540 -2.32 -20.56 5.20
C HIS A 540 -1.44 -21.33 4.20
N ALA A 541 -0.43 -22.06 4.70
CA ALA A 541 0.40 -22.95 3.91
C ALA A 541 0.84 -24.14 4.76
N ASP A 542 0.38 -25.33 4.42
CA ASP A 542 0.67 -26.55 5.18
C ASP A 542 2.06 -27.11 4.87
N GLU A 543 2.43 -28.15 5.61
CA GLU A 543 3.71 -28.83 5.45
C GLU A 543 3.94 -29.36 4.02
N ALA A 544 2.87 -29.86 3.36
CA ALA A 544 2.95 -30.42 2.03
C ALA A 544 3.24 -29.31 0.99
N TRP A 545 2.55 -28.19 1.11
CA TRP A 545 2.76 -27.00 0.28
C TRP A 545 4.20 -26.46 0.42
N TRP A 546 4.71 -26.34 1.66
CA TRP A 546 6.06 -25.90 1.92
C TRP A 546 7.12 -26.88 1.40
N LYS A 547 6.90 -28.18 1.53
CA LYS A 547 7.81 -29.21 0.98
C LYS A 547 7.85 -29.16 -0.53
N ASP A 548 6.72 -28.96 -1.20
CA ASP A 548 6.69 -28.75 -2.63
C ASP A 548 7.52 -27.53 -3.02
N ALA A 549 7.23 -26.37 -2.45
CA ALA A 549 7.92 -25.12 -2.75
C ALA A 549 9.45 -25.23 -2.53
N MET A 550 9.87 -25.68 -1.35
CA MET A 550 11.28 -25.72 -0.96
C MET A 550 12.10 -26.85 -1.64
N SER A 551 11.44 -27.75 -2.37
CA SER A 551 12.09 -28.79 -3.19
C SER A 551 12.48 -28.28 -4.58
N GLN A 552 11.98 -27.13 -5.02
CA GLN A 552 12.18 -26.61 -6.37
C GLN A 552 13.54 -25.92 -6.51
N GLU A 553 14.28 -26.20 -7.58
CA GLU A 553 15.60 -25.60 -7.86
C GLU A 553 15.53 -24.07 -8.09
N PHE A 554 14.36 -23.55 -8.48
CA PHE A 554 14.18 -22.12 -8.69
C PHE A 554 13.78 -21.37 -7.41
N VAL A 555 13.47 -22.07 -6.31
CA VAL A 555 13.15 -21.46 -5.01
C VAL A 555 14.42 -21.30 -4.20
N VAL A 556 14.67 -20.08 -3.74
CA VAL A 556 15.84 -19.72 -2.94
C VAL A 556 15.48 -19.77 -1.45
N SER A 557 16.25 -20.54 -0.69
CA SER A 557 16.22 -20.57 0.78
C SER A 557 17.27 -19.62 1.36
N ARG A 558 17.24 -19.39 2.69
CA ARG A 558 18.25 -18.56 3.37
C ARG A 558 19.68 -19.06 3.16
N GLU A 559 19.85 -20.37 3.17
CA GLU A 559 21.14 -21.03 3.00
C GLU A 559 21.76 -20.83 1.60
N GLU A 560 20.92 -20.47 0.62
CA GLU A 560 21.31 -20.29 -0.78
C GLU A 560 21.51 -18.80 -1.16
N LEU A 561 21.23 -17.89 -0.21
CA LEU A 561 21.48 -16.46 -0.41
C LEU A 561 22.98 -16.16 -0.47
N PRO A 562 23.42 -15.26 -1.37
CA PRO A 562 24.78 -14.76 -1.33
C PRO A 562 25.02 -13.91 -0.08
N SER A 563 26.26 -13.83 0.39
CA SER A 563 26.58 -12.87 1.45
C SER A 563 26.20 -11.46 1.01
N MET A 564 25.47 -10.74 1.85
CA MET A 564 25.14 -9.33 1.63
C MET A 564 26.24 -8.37 2.16
N GLU A 565 27.31 -8.91 2.75
CA GLU A 565 28.48 -8.15 3.21
C GLU A 565 29.39 -7.65 2.07
#